data_70832a01e27eb6f1e40499876d210f6c
#
_entry.id   70832a01e27eb6f1e40499876d210f6c
#
_cell.length_a   1.000
_cell.length_b   1.000
_cell.length_c   1.000
_cell.angle_alpha   90.00
_cell.angle_beta   90.00
_cell.angle_gamma   90.00
#
_symmetry.space_group_name_H-M   'P 1'
#
loop_
_entity.id
_entity.type
_entity.pdbx_description
1 polymer ?
#
loop_
_entity_poly.entity_id
_entity_poly.type
_entity_poly.pdbx_seq_one_letter_code
_entity_poly.pdbx_strand_id
1 'polypeptide(L)'
;MQAISIFWFRRDLRIEDNRGFHEALLSGFAVQPIFIFDTNILNDLEENSDRRVEFIHQAVYKIHTQLQQVGAGVDVRMGEPVKIFSDLLREYSINCVFTNHDYEPYALQRDAAVKTLLESQGVAFHSFKDQVLLEKQEVIKDDGKPYTVFTPYSRRWKATLQKEHLQSYPSEKLLQACASYQGAEFPTLAAIGFSSSGIAFPSSVWQTDTIKQYKERRDLPAIKGTTQLGVHLRFGTISVRSLAREAGSLNETFLNELIWRDFYHMILWHFPHVVGNSFKPAYDTIQWRNNTHEFQAWCEGVTGYPIVDAGMRELNSTGYMHNRVRMIVASFLTKHLLIDWRWGEAYFAKKLLDFDLAANNGGWQWAAGSGCDAAPYFRVFNPYLQTQKFDPDLRYIRHWVPEFEKLTYARPIVEHDYARKRCLEVYAKALKPS
;
A
#
# COMPACT_ATOMS: atom_id res chain seq x y z
N MET A 1 -13.79 -29.17 25.09
CA MET A 1 -12.58 -28.67 24.42
C MET A 1 -11.97 -27.59 25.31
N GLN A 2 -10.66 -27.54 25.43
CA GLN A 2 -9.98 -26.44 26.12
C GLN A 2 -10.20 -25.12 25.37
N ALA A 3 -10.48 -24.05 26.10
CA ALA A 3 -10.70 -22.74 25.47
C ALA A 3 -9.39 -22.21 24.88
N ILE A 4 -9.45 -21.60 23.70
CA ILE A 4 -8.32 -21.01 22.99
C ILE A 4 -8.58 -19.55 22.67
N SER A 5 -7.53 -18.79 22.43
CA SER A 5 -7.59 -17.49 21.77
C SER A 5 -7.24 -17.64 20.28
N ILE A 6 -7.80 -16.79 19.44
CA ILE A 6 -7.44 -16.74 18.02
C ILE A 6 -6.65 -15.46 17.76
N PHE A 7 -5.57 -15.56 16.98
CA PHE A 7 -4.94 -14.41 16.36
C PHE A 7 -5.17 -14.44 14.85
N TRP A 8 -5.85 -13.41 14.32
CA TRP A 8 -6.19 -13.29 12.91
C TRP A 8 -5.19 -12.41 12.18
N PHE A 9 -4.24 -13.05 11.46
CA PHE A 9 -3.31 -12.38 10.56
C PHE A 9 -4.02 -11.81 9.33
N ARG A 10 -3.59 -10.62 8.88
CA ARG A 10 -4.11 -9.96 7.67
C ARG A 10 -3.03 -9.20 6.91
N ARG A 11 -2.73 -7.95 7.28
CA ARG A 11 -1.68 -7.09 6.71
C ARG A 11 -0.51 -6.89 7.68
N ASP A 12 -0.21 -7.89 8.42
CA ASP A 12 0.76 -7.93 9.51
C ASP A 12 1.51 -9.27 9.52
N LEU A 13 1.90 -9.70 8.29
CA LEU A 13 2.39 -11.05 7.98
C LEU A 13 3.83 -11.27 8.47
N ARG A 14 4.00 -11.20 9.78
CA ARG A 14 5.25 -11.50 10.48
C ARG A 14 4.99 -11.97 11.89
N ILE A 15 5.94 -12.73 12.44
CA ILE A 15 5.95 -13.11 13.85
C ILE A 15 6.59 -12.01 14.70
N GLU A 16 7.76 -11.52 14.28
CA GLU A 16 8.59 -10.60 15.06
C GLU A 16 7.94 -9.21 15.18
N ASP A 17 7.98 -8.65 16.40
CA ASP A 17 7.46 -7.30 16.70
C ASP A 17 6.03 -7.08 16.17
N ASN A 18 5.12 -8.04 16.38
CA ASN A 18 3.71 -7.96 16.01
C ASN A 18 2.86 -7.73 17.27
N ARG A 19 2.30 -6.53 17.42
CA ARG A 19 1.63 -6.13 18.66
C ARG A 19 0.42 -6.98 18.98
N GLY A 20 -0.52 -7.15 18.05
CA GLY A 20 -1.72 -7.93 18.31
C GLY A 20 -1.43 -9.40 18.60
N PHE A 21 -0.42 -9.96 17.90
CA PHE A 21 0.02 -11.33 18.16
C PHE A 21 0.69 -11.47 19.54
N HIS A 22 1.51 -10.51 19.92
CA HIS A 22 2.12 -10.45 21.26
C HIS A 22 1.05 -10.42 22.35
N GLU A 23 0.03 -9.58 22.23
CA GLU A 23 -1.07 -9.48 23.18
C GLU A 23 -1.90 -10.79 23.25
N ALA A 24 -2.11 -11.42 22.09
CA ALA A 24 -2.77 -12.74 22.04
C ALA A 24 -1.97 -13.78 22.82
N LEU A 25 -0.65 -13.85 22.62
CA LEU A 25 0.23 -14.80 23.31
C LEU A 25 0.32 -14.58 24.82
N LEU A 26 0.01 -13.37 25.29
CA LEU A 26 -0.08 -13.03 26.74
C LEU A 26 -1.49 -13.23 27.33
N SER A 27 -2.49 -13.66 26.54
CA SER A 27 -3.88 -13.76 26.99
C SER A 27 -4.15 -14.83 28.06
N GLY A 28 -3.18 -15.71 28.32
CA GLY A 28 -3.32 -16.84 29.23
C GLY A 28 -4.00 -18.07 28.64
N PHE A 29 -4.41 -18.03 27.37
CA PHE A 29 -4.97 -19.14 26.60
C PHE A 29 -4.02 -19.58 25.50
N ALA A 30 -4.09 -20.85 25.08
CA ALA A 30 -3.38 -21.29 23.90
C ALA A 30 -3.87 -20.54 22.66
N VAL A 31 -2.96 -20.00 21.84
CA VAL A 31 -3.31 -19.16 20.70
C VAL A 31 -3.28 -19.97 19.40
N GLN A 32 -4.40 -20.00 18.67
CA GLN A 32 -4.45 -20.51 17.31
C GLN A 32 -4.31 -19.34 16.32
N PRO A 33 -3.16 -19.20 15.63
CA PRO A 33 -3.02 -18.26 14.53
C PRO A 33 -3.86 -18.71 13.32
N ILE A 34 -4.59 -17.78 12.71
CA ILE A 34 -5.36 -18.03 11.49
C ILE A 34 -5.03 -17.02 10.40
N PHE A 35 -5.21 -17.44 9.14
CA PHE A 35 -5.24 -16.57 7.99
C PHE A 35 -6.43 -16.91 7.09
N ILE A 36 -7.16 -15.91 6.61
CA ILE A 36 -8.31 -16.10 5.72
C ILE A 36 -7.98 -15.48 4.36
N PHE A 37 -7.93 -16.32 3.33
CA PHE A 37 -8.02 -15.88 1.94
C PHE A 37 -9.45 -15.44 1.68
N ASP A 38 -9.69 -14.12 1.81
CA ASP A 38 -11.00 -13.49 1.76
C ASP A 38 -11.54 -13.48 0.32
N THR A 39 -12.57 -14.27 0.07
CA THR A 39 -13.17 -14.40 -1.27
C THR A 39 -13.82 -13.12 -1.77
N ASN A 40 -14.25 -12.21 -0.89
CA ASN A 40 -14.75 -10.90 -1.33
C ASN A 40 -13.64 -10.03 -1.95
N ILE A 41 -12.37 -10.27 -1.60
CA ILE A 41 -11.22 -9.61 -2.22
C ILE A 41 -10.74 -10.40 -3.44
N LEU A 42 -10.64 -11.74 -3.31
CA LEU A 42 -10.07 -12.57 -4.36
C LEU A 42 -10.93 -12.62 -5.62
N ASN A 43 -12.25 -12.60 -5.48
CA ASN A 43 -13.19 -12.64 -6.61
C ASN A 43 -13.18 -11.36 -7.47
N ASP A 44 -12.66 -10.26 -6.94
CA ASP A 44 -12.50 -8.99 -7.67
C ASP A 44 -11.20 -8.95 -8.50
N LEU A 45 -10.33 -9.97 -8.37
CA LEU A 45 -9.08 -10.05 -9.11
C LEU A 45 -9.32 -10.63 -10.50
N GLU A 46 -8.78 -9.96 -11.52
CA GLU A 46 -8.97 -10.34 -12.93
C GLU A 46 -8.04 -11.47 -13.39
N GLU A 47 -6.88 -11.62 -12.73
CA GLU A 47 -5.82 -12.55 -13.15
C GLU A 47 -5.57 -13.61 -12.08
N ASN A 48 -5.56 -14.89 -12.48
CA ASN A 48 -5.22 -16.00 -11.57
C ASN A 48 -3.73 -16.05 -11.19
N SER A 49 -2.89 -15.20 -11.82
CA SER A 49 -1.47 -15.04 -11.51
C SER A 49 -1.17 -13.73 -10.77
N ASP A 50 -2.12 -13.26 -9.95
CA ASP A 50 -1.93 -12.02 -9.19
C ASP A 50 -0.73 -12.12 -8.24
N ARG A 51 0.25 -11.24 -8.45
CA ARG A 51 1.53 -11.20 -7.74
C ARG A 51 1.35 -10.97 -6.24
N ARG A 52 0.31 -10.25 -5.83
CA ARG A 52 0.01 -9.94 -4.44
C ARG A 52 -0.46 -11.18 -3.69
N VAL A 53 -1.31 -11.99 -4.34
CA VAL A 53 -1.78 -13.27 -3.76
C VAL A 53 -0.61 -14.23 -3.56
N GLU A 54 0.28 -14.34 -4.56
CA GLU A 54 1.47 -15.16 -4.45
C GLU A 54 2.40 -14.67 -3.33
N PHE A 55 2.63 -13.35 -3.22
CA PHE A 55 3.42 -12.76 -2.13
C PHE A 55 2.82 -13.04 -0.75
N ILE A 56 1.50 -12.85 -0.59
CA ILE A 56 0.79 -13.15 0.65
C ILE A 56 0.91 -14.64 0.98
N HIS A 57 0.66 -15.52 0.02
CA HIS A 57 0.78 -16.96 0.20
C HIS A 57 2.16 -17.37 0.71
N GLN A 58 3.24 -16.85 0.09
CA GLN A 58 4.61 -17.10 0.53
C GLN A 58 4.89 -16.54 1.93
N ALA A 59 4.36 -15.36 2.26
CA ALA A 59 4.53 -14.75 3.58
C ALA A 59 3.82 -15.56 4.67
N VAL A 60 2.60 -16.01 4.43
CA VAL A 60 1.83 -16.87 5.37
C VAL A 60 2.49 -18.25 5.51
N TYR A 61 2.99 -18.83 4.40
CA TYR A 61 3.74 -20.09 4.45
C TYR A 61 5.01 -19.97 5.29
N LYS A 62 5.73 -18.86 5.18
CA LYS A 62 6.91 -18.60 6.02
C LYS A 62 6.55 -18.56 7.51
N ILE A 63 5.46 -17.88 7.89
CA ILE A 63 4.95 -17.87 9.28
C ILE A 63 4.60 -19.28 9.73
N HIS A 64 3.86 -20.02 8.90
CA HIS A 64 3.46 -21.40 9.20
C HIS A 64 4.69 -22.29 9.49
N THR A 65 5.69 -22.22 8.63
CA THR A 65 6.95 -22.99 8.79
C THR A 65 7.72 -22.60 10.05
N GLN A 66 7.75 -21.31 10.40
CA GLN A 66 8.37 -20.85 11.64
C GLN A 66 7.64 -21.39 12.88
N LEU A 67 6.31 -21.40 12.87
CA LEU A 67 5.48 -21.94 13.96
C LEU A 67 5.58 -23.46 14.08
N GLN A 68 5.80 -24.19 13.00
CA GLN A 68 6.03 -25.64 13.04
C GLN A 68 7.25 -26.02 13.91
N GLN A 69 8.24 -25.13 14.06
CA GLN A 69 9.40 -25.37 14.91
C GLN A 69 9.05 -25.50 16.40
N VAL A 70 7.87 -25.00 16.80
CA VAL A 70 7.35 -25.12 18.17
C VAL A 70 6.09 -26.01 18.24
N GLY A 71 5.81 -26.78 17.20
CA GLY A 71 4.64 -27.67 17.12
C GLY A 71 3.32 -26.95 16.86
N ALA A 72 3.38 -25.67 16.46
CA ALA A 72 2.21 -24.86 16.10
C ALA A 72 2.09 -24.66 14.59
N GLY A 73 1.06 -23.94 14.12
CA GLY A 73 0.89 -23.64 12.71
C GLY A 73 -0.20 -22.58 12.50
N VAL A 74 -0.31 -22.09 11.27
CA VAL A 74 -1.41 -21.20 10.87
C VAL A 74 -2.54 -22.04 10.32
N ASP A 75 -3.77 -21.88 10.86
CA ASP A 75 -4.98 -22.41 10.27
C ASP A 75 -5.39 -21.49 9.09
N VAL A 76 -5.18 -22.00 7.89
CA VAL A 76 -5.42 -21.24 6.66
C VAL A 76 -6.77 -21.61 6.09
N ARG A 77 -7.65 -20.64 5.95
CA ARG A 77 -9.00 -20.78 5.43
C ARG A 77 -9.20 -19.94 4.17
N MET A 78 -10.17 -20.32 3.35
CA MET A 78 -10.63 -19.56 2.18
C MET A 78 -12.14 -19.39 2.25
N GLY A 79 -12.62 -18.14 2.13
CA GLY A 79 -14.07 -17.85 2.20
C GLY A 79 -14.35 -16.44 2.71
N GLU A 80 -15.63 -16.15 2.91
CA GLU A 80 -16.08 -14.90 3.51
C GLU A 80 -15.75 -14.89 5.02
N PRO A 81 -15.06 -13.85 5.54
CA PRO A 81 -14.60 -13.85 6.93
C PRO A 81 -15.69 -14.09 7.98
N VAL A 82 -16.88 -13.50 7.84
CA VAL A 82 -17.99 -13.69 8.77
C VAL A 82 -18.42 -15.16 8.81
N LYS A 83 -18.47 -15.82 7.64
CA LYS A 83 -18.83 -17.24 7.51
C LYS A 83 -17.76 -18.14 8.13
N ILE A 84 -16.49 -17.85 7.83
CA ILE A 84 -15.35 -18.57 8.42
C ILE A 84 -15.36 -18.45 9.95
N PHE A 85 -15.60 -17.25 10.52
CA PHE A 85 -15.70 -17.11 11.98
C PHE A 85 -16.92 -17.84 12.57
N SER A 86 -18.04 -17.91 11.84
CA SER A 86 -19.19 -18.75 12.25
C SER A 86 -18.83 -20.24 12.31
N ASP A 87 -17.99 -20.73 11.39
CA ASP A 87 -17.50 -22.11 11.40
C ASP A 87 -16.50 -22.32 12.53
N LEU A 88 -15.54 -21.42 12.73
CA LEU A 88 -14.58 -21.48 13.81
C LEU A 88 -15.23 -21.51 15.20
N LEU A 89 -16.33 -20.78 15.41
CA LEU A 89 -17.12 -20.81 16.65
C LEU A 89 -17.77 -22.16 16.92
N ARG A 90 -18.00 -22.97 15.89
CA ARG A 90 -18.50 -24.37 16.03
C ARG A 90 -17.38 -25.37 16.26
N GLU A 91 -16.20 -25.11 15.68
CA GLU A 91 -15.05 -26.00 15.72
C GLU A 91 -14.23 -25.84 17.02
N TYR A 92 -14.16 -24.63 17.55
CA TYR A 92 -13.34 -24.28 18.71
C TYR A 92 -14.15 -23.65 19.83
N SER A 93 -13.72 -23.88 21.07
CA SER A 93 -14.17 -23.10 22.24
C SER A 93 -13.30 -21.83 22.27
N ILE A 94 -13.80 -20.75 21.67
CA ILE A 94 -13.03 -19.49 21.50
C ILE A 94 -13.29 -18.59 22.72
N ASN A 95 -12.22 -18.17 23.42
CA ASN A 95 -12.29 -17.20 24.49
C ASN A 95 -12.29 -15.75 23.97
N CYS A 96 -11.33 -15.44 23.09
CA CYS A 96 -11.25 -14.12 22.47
C CYS A 96 -10.51 -14.19 21.13
N VAL A 97 -10.71 -13.17 20.30
CA VAL A 97 -10.06 -12.99 19.01
C VAL A 97 -9.22 -11.71 19.04
N PHE A 98 -7.99 -11.82 18.58
CA PHE A 98 -7.04 -10.72 18.48
C PHE A 98 -6.68 -10.43 17.02
N THR A 99 -6.47 -9.16 16.69
CA THR A 99 -6.01 -8.72 15.37
C THR A 99 -5.33 -7.36 15.46
N ASN A 100 -4.73 -6.89 14.36
CA ASN A 100 -4.23 -5.52 14.27
C ASN A 100 -5.20 -4.62 13.47
N HIS A 101 -5.12 -3.30 13.64
CA HIS A 101 -6.01 -2.35 12.96
C HIS A 101 -5.80 -2.38 11.44
N ASP A 102 -6.87 -2.10 10.71
CA ASP A 102 -6.86 -1.71 9.31
C ASP A 102 -7.64 -0.39 9.15
N TYR A 103 -7.38 0.36 8.08
CA TYR A 103 -7.93 1.70 7.86
C TYR A 103 -8.75 1.79 6.58
N GLU A 104 -8.72 0.75 5.75
CA GLU A 104 -9.45 0.71 4.48
C GLU A 104 -10.96 0.47 4.71
N PRO A 105 -11.85 1.13 3.96
CA PRO A 105 -13.31 1.04 4.20
C PRO A 105 -13.84 -0.39 4.26
N TYR A 106 -13.45 -1.25 3.30
CA TYR A 106 -13.84 -2.65 3.30
C TYR A 106 -13.39 -3.38 4.59
N ALA A 107 -12.13 -3.17 4.98
CA ALA A 107 -11.58 -3.81 6.17
C ALA A 107 -12.31 -3.39 7.46
N LEU A 108 -12.67 -2.10 7.56
CA LEU A 108 -13.44 -1.59 8.69
C LEU A 108 -14.84 -2.22 8.77
N GLN A 109 -15.53 -2.36 7.62
CA GLN A 109 -16.86 -3.00 7.55
C GLN A 109 -16.77 -4.48 7.91
N ARG A 110 -15.81 -5.20 7.34
CA ARG A 110 -15.54 -6.61 7.62
C ARG A 110 -15.25 -6.84 9.09
N ASP A 111 -14.35 -6.05 9.68
CA ASP A 111 -13.95 -6.18 11.08
C ASP A 111 -15.12 -5.89 12.03
N ALA A 112 -15.96 -4.90 11.72
CA ALA A 112 -17.17 -4.59 12.48
C ALA A 112 -18.18 -5.74 12.41
N ALA A 113 -18.37 -6.35 11.23
CA ALA A 113 -19.27 -7.49 11.07
C ALA A 113 -18.79 -8.74 11.85
N VAL A 114 -17.49 -9.07 11.75
CA VAL A 114 -16.88 -10.16 12.51
C VAL A 114 -16.99 -9.91 14.01
N LYS A 115 -16.67 -8.69 14.47
CA LYS A 115 -16.82 -8.29 15.87
C LYS A 115 -18.22 -8.47 16.37
N THR A 116 -19.24 -8.01 15.63
CA THR A 116 -20.66 -8.17 15.99
C THR A 116 -21.04 -9.64 16.14
N LEU A 117 -20.61 -10.51 15.19
CA LEU A 117 -20.82 -11.94 15.28
C LEU A 117 -20.22 -12.52 16.56
N LEU A 118 -18.96 -12.25 16.84
CA LEU A 118 -18.23 -12.78 18.00
C LEU A 118 -18.86 -12.32 19.32
N GLU A 119 -19.16 -11.03 19.47
CA GLU A 119 -19.78 -10.45 20.66
C GLU A 119 -21.19 -11.05 20.92
N SER A 120 -21.96 -11.38 19.85
CA SER A 120 -23.25 -12.07 19.99
C SER A 120 -23.13 -13.47 20.59
N GLN A 121 -21.94 -14.08 20.51
CA GLN A 121 -21.62 -15.39 21.09
C GLN A 121 -20.79 -15.29 22.39
N GLY A 122 -20.67 -14.08 22.96
CA GLY A 122 -19.91 -13.85 24.19
C GLY A 122 -18.39 -13.88 24.02
N VAL A 123 -17.87 -13.81 22.77
CA VAL A 123 -16.44 -13.81 22.47
C VAL A 123 -15.94 -12.40 22.28
N ALA A 124 -14.93 -11.98 23.04
CA ALA A 124 -14.34 -10.67 22.93
C ALA A 124 -13.48 -10.52 21.65
N PHE A 125 -13.52 -9.33 21.04
CA PHE A 125 -12.70 -8.98 19.88
C PHE A 125 -11.77 -7.81 20.22
N HIS A 126 -10.46 -8.05 20.18
CA HIS A 126 -9.42 -7.08 20.50
C HIS A 126 -8.61 -6.71 19.26
N SER A 127 -8.40 -5.41 19.06
CA SER A 127 -7.61 -4.93 17.93
C SER A 127 -6.57 -3.89 18.37
N PHE A 128 -5.39 -3.86 17.70
CA PHE A 128 -4.23 -3.09 18.13
C PHE A 128 -3.60 -2.33 16.96
N LYS A 129 -3.00 -1.19 17.26
CA LYS A 129 -2.20 -0.42 16.29
C LYS A 129 -0.92 -1.18 15.97
N ASP A 130 -0.66 -1.42 14.68
CA ASP A 130 0.57 -2.09 14.21
C ASP A 130 1.08 -1.58 12.86
N GLN A 131 0.18 -1.24 11.92
CA GLN A 131 0.55 -0.84 10.55
C GLN A 131 1.25 0.52 10.45
N VAL A 132 0.92 1.44 11.32
CA VAL A 132 1.42 2.83 11.36
C VAL A 132 2.00 3.15 12.71
N LEU A 133 2.86 4.16 12.79
CA LEU A 133 3.47 4.59 14.04
C LEU A 133 2.50 5.43 14.88
N LEU A 134 1.86 6.41 14.25
CA LEU A 134 0.82 7.23 14.85
C LEU A 134 -0.43 7.17 13.99
N GLU A 135 -1.57 6.86 14.62
CA GLU A 135 -2.82 6.60 13.91
C GLU A 135 -3.95 7.56 14.28
N LYS A 136 -4.96 7.63 13.44
CA LYS A 136 -6.26 8.26 13.73
C LYS A 136 -6.12 9.67 14.30
N GLN A 137 -6.38 9.85 15.59
CA GLN A 137 -6.38 11.13 16.29
C GLN A 137 -5.08 11.43 17.07
N GLU A 138 -4.07 10.57 16.97
CA GLU A 138 -2.80 10.79 17.69
C GLU A 138 -2.04 12.02 17.17
N VAL A 139 -2.27 12.41 15.90
CA VAL A 139 -1.67 13.61 15.29
C VAL A 139 -2.76 14.52 14.76
N ILE A 140 -3.31 15.35 15.64
CA ILE A 140 -4.36 16.35 15.33
C ILE A 140 -3.92 17.75 15.75
N LYS A 141 -4.60 18.76 15.21
CA LYS A 141 -4.43 20.16 15.59
C LYS A 141 -5.00 20.40 16.99
N ASP A 142 -4.62 21.52 17.58
CA ASP A 142 -5.11 21.92 18.93
C ASP A 142 -6.63 22.18 18.95
N ASP A 143 -7.24 22.46 17.79
CA ASP A 143 -8.70 22.61 17.62
C ASP A 143 -9.44 21.26 17.40
N GLY A 144 -8.74 20.13 17.51
CA GLY A 144 -9.28 18.77 17.32
C GLY A 144 -9.46 18.35 15.86
N LYS A 145 -9.07 19.18 14.88
CA LYS A 145 -9.21 18.85 13.45
C LYS A 145 -7.97 18.14 12.91
N PRO A 146 -8.14 17.26 11.92
CA PRO A 146 -7.01 16.62 11.26
C PRO A 146 -6.18 17.63 10.44
N TYR A 147 -4.90 17.34 10.30
CA TYR A 147 -4.04 18.07 9.36
C TYR A 147 -4.38 17.68 7.92
N THR A 148 -4.34 18.66 7.02
CA THR A 148 -4.55 18.47 5.59
C THR A 148 -3.34 18.91 4.75
N VAL A 149 -2.25 19.31 5.42
CA VAL A 149 -0.98 19.69 4.80
C VAL A 149 0.15 18.94 5.50
N PHE A 150 1.03 18.32 4.72
CA PHE A 150 2.08 17.43 5.24
C PHE A 150 3.09 18.12 6.16
N THR A 151 3.57 19.30 5.80
CA THR A 151 4.63 19.97 6.56
C THR A 151 4.25 20.23 8.03
N PRO A 152 3.09 20.83 8.36
CA PRO A 152 2.66 20.98 9.75
C PRO A 152 2.32 19.63 10.41
N TYR A 153 1.76 18.66 9.65
CA TYR A 153 1.53 17.29 10.14
C TYR A 153 2.85 16.65 10.59
N SER A 154 3.85 16.64 9.72
CA SER A 154 5.16 16.04 9.99
C SER A 154 5.84 16.65 11.22
N ARG A 155 5.73 17.97 11.43
CA ARG A 155 6.25 18.65 12.63
C ARG A 155 5.53 18.16 13.88
N ARG A 156 4.20 18.11 13.87
CA ARG A 156 3.39 17.62 14.98
C ARG A 156 3.66 16.14 15.24
N TRP A 157 3.72 15.32 14.19
CA TRP A 157 4.05 13.91 14.27
C TRP A 157 5.38 13.67 15.01
N LYS A 158 6.45 14.39 14.61
CA LYS A 158 7.77 14.30 15.25
C LYS A 158 7.73 14.75 16.72
N ALA A 159 6.94 15.74 17.04
CA ALA A 159 6.75 16.21 18.43
C ALA A 159 5.91 15.23 19.28
N THR A 160 5.00 14.47 18.65
CA THR A 160 4.15 13.50 19.34
C THR A 160 4.86 12.15 19.52
N LEU A 161 5.81 11.83 18.63
CA LEU A 161 6.53 10.55 18.69
C LEU A 161 7.32 10.43 20.00
N GLN A 162 7.04 9.38 20.76
CA GLN A 162 7.71 9.04 22.01
C GLN A 162 8.33 7.65 21.90
N LYS A 163 9.16 7.26 22.87
CA LYS A 163 9.83 5.95 22.91
C LYS A 163 8.84 4.78 22.91
N GLU A 164 7.71 4.96 23.56
CA GLU A 164 6.63 3.96 23.68
C GLU A 164 6.04 3.60 22.30
N HIS A 165 5.95 4.59 21.39
CA HIS A 165 5.47 4.35 20.01
C HIS A 165 6.45 3.50 19.16
N LEU A 166 7.71 3.48 19.56
CA LEU A 166 8.78 2.70 18.92
C LEU A 166 9.12 1.42 19.69
N GLN A 167 8.40 1.12 20.79
CA GLN A 167 8.62 -0.09 21.57
C GLN A 167 8.44 -1.34 20.73
N SER A 168 9.32 -2.34 20.91
CA SER A 168 9.18 -3.66 20.28
C SER A 168 8.24 -4.54 21.08
N TYR A 169 7.46 -5.35 20.38
CA TYR A 169 6.59 -6.39 20.93
C TYR A 169 7.15 -7.77 20.55
N PRO A 170 8.02 -8.37 21.36
CA PRO A 170 8.81 -9.55 20.99
C PRO A 170 7.97 -10.83 21.02
N SER A 171 6.96 -10.91 20.14
CA SER A 171 6.07 -12.05 20.00
C SER A 171 6.81 -13.35 19.64
N GLU A 172 7.93 -13.26 18.93
CA GLU A 172 8.80 -14.39 18.61
C GLU A 172 9.36 -15.14 19.84
N LYS A 173 9.36 -14.49 21.01
CA LYS A 173 9.83 -15.09 22.27
C LYS A 173 8.73 -15.85 23.02
N LEU A 174 7.49 -15.75 22.59
CA LEU A 174 6.31 -16.25 23.29
C LEU A 174 5.62 -17.39 22.53
N LEU A 175 6.22 -17.91 21.47
CA LEU A 175 5.57 -18.88 20.56
C LEU A 175 5.14 -20.19 21.24
N GLN A 176 5.69 -20.50 22.40
CA GLN A 176 5.25 -21.67 23.21
C GLN A 176 3.80 -21.53 23.70
N ALA A 177 3.22 -20.31 23.68
CA ALA A 177 1.81 -20.10 23.99
C ALA A 177 0.88 -20.38 22.79
N CYS A 178 1.42 -20.71 21.63
CA CYS A 178 0.60 -21.15 20.51
C CYS A 178 -0.01 -22.52 20.77
N ALA A 179 -1.23 -22.73 20.26
CA ALA A 179 -1.88 -24.01 20.29
C ALA A 179 -1.13 -25.04 19.43
N SER A 180 -1.09 -26.30 19.86
CA SER A 180 -0.57 -27.39 19.05
C SER A 180 -1.40 -27.52 17.78
N TYR A 181 -0.77 -27.47 16.62
CA TYR A 181 -1.43 -27.53 15.33
C TYR A 181 -1.49 -28.95 14.81
N GLN A 182 -2.72 -29.46 14.64
CA GLN A 182 -3.01 -30.77 14.04
C GLN A 182 -3.93 -30.62 12.81
N GLY A 183 -3.95 -29.42 12.22
CA GLY A 183 -4.80 -29.10 11.09
C GLY A 183 -4.32 -29.71 9.76
N ALA A 184 -5.03 -29.34 8.68
CA ALA A 184 -4.69 -29.75 7.32
C ALA A 184 -3.30 -29.23 6.89
N GLU A 185 -2.74 -29.86 5.86
CA GLU A 185 -1.56 -29.34 5.19
C GLU A 185 -1.79 -27.89 4.71
N PHE A 186 -0.72 -27.11 4.69
CA PHE A 186 -0.79 -25.74 4.17
C PHE A 186 -1.23 -25.78 2.69
N PRO A 187 -2.29 -25.04 2.29
CA PRO A 187 -2.82 -25.11 0.94
C PRO A 187 -1.81 -24.60 -0.09
N THR A 188 -1.69 -25.29 -1.21
CA THR A 188 -0.89 -24.81 -2.34
C THR A 188 -1.54 -23.58 -2.96
N LEU A 189 -0.76 -22.79 -3.72
CA LEU A 189 -1.29 -21.65 -4.45
C LEU A 189 -2.42 -22.07 -5.43
N ALA A 190 -2.27 -23.24 -6.07
CA ALA A 190 -3.29 -23.81 -6.94
C ALA A 190 -4.59 -24.20 -6.18
N ALA A 191 -4.47 -24.68 -4.95
CA ALA A 191 -5.64 -25.04 -4.13
C ALA A 191 -6.51 -23.82 -3.76
N ILE A 192 -5.93 -22.63 -3.75
CA ILE A 192 -6.66 -21.36 -3.56
C ILE A 192 -7.03 -20.68 -4.89
N GLY A 193 -6.88 -21.38 -6.04
CA GLY A 193 -7.31 -20.92 -7.36
C GLY A 193 -6.31 -20.02 -8.10
N PHE A 194 -5.05 -19.94 -7.65
CA PHE A 194 -4.02 -19.08 -8.23
C PHE A 194 -2.82 -19.85 -8.76
N SER A 195 -2.03 -19.21 -9.60
CA SER A 195 -0.78 -19.71 -10.17
C SER A 195 0.36 -18.74 -9.90
N SER A 196 1.60 -19.23 -10.00
CA SER A 196 2.78 -18.36 -9.84
C SER A 196 2.85 -17.31 -10.94
N SER A 197 3.18 -16.10 -10.54
CA SER A 197 3.44 -14.96 -11.44
C SER A 197 4.81 -15.02 -12.11
N GLY A 198 5.71 -15.89 -11.62
CA GLY A 198 7.07 -16.04 -12.12
C GLY A 198 8.01 -14.87 -11.82
N ILE A 199 7.61 -13.91 -10.98
CA ILE A 199 8.47 -12.77 -10.61
C ILE A 199 9.24 -13.02 -9.31
N ALA A 200 10.41 -12.40 -9.20
CA ALA A 200 11.14 -12.34 -7.94
C ALA A 200 10.62 -11.17 -7.09
N PHE A 201 10.31 -11.44 -5.81
CA PHE A 201 9.88 -10.42 -4.88
C PHE A 201 11.07 -9.66 -4.27
N PRO A 202 10.91 -8.36 -3.94
CA PRO A 202 11.94 -7.61 -3.24
C PRO A 202 12.32 -8.27 -1.92
N SER A 203 13.57 -8.04 -1.47
CA SER A 203 14.03 -8.51 -0.16
C SER A 203 13.39 -7.70 0.97
N SER A 204 13.01 -8.38 2.06
CA SER A 204 12.62 -7.73 3.32
C SER A 204 13.81 -7.18 4.10
N VAL A 205 15.04 -7.58 3.74
CA VAL A 205 16.27 -7.09 4.36
C VAL A 205 16.73 -5.82 3.65
N TRP A 206 16.70 -4.71 4.36
CA TRP A 206 17.17 -3.43 3.83
C TRP A 206 18.66 -3.24 4.08
N GLN A 207 19.28 -2.46 3.18
CA GLN A 207 20.68 -2.08 3.30
C GLN A 207 20.77 -0.71 3.99
N THR A 208 21.45 -0.64 5.12
CA THR A 208 21.67 0.60 5.89
C THR A 208 22.25 1.73 5.04
N ASP A 209 23.18 1.40 4.11
CA ASP A 209 23.78 2.39 3.22
C ASP A 209 22.78 2.98 2.21
N THR A 210 21.78 2.21 1.78
CA THR A 210 20.68 2.75 0.95
C THR A 210 19.88 3.79 1.72
N ILE A 211 19.61 3.55 3.01
CA ILE A 211 18.91 4.52 3.86
C ILE A 211 19.78 5.75 4.08
N LYS A 212 21.08 5.60 4.42
CA LYS A 212 22.01 6.73 4.63
C LYS A 212 22.08 7.67 3.43
N GLN A 213 22.10 7.11 2.20
CA GLN A 213 22.26 7.87 0.96
C GLN A 213 20.91 8.18 0.29
N TYR A 214 19.81 7.97 1.00
CA TYR A 214 18.47 8.07 0.43
C TYR A 214 18.17 9.45 -0.15
N LYS A 215 18.51 10.52 0.55
CA LYS A 215 18.26 11.92 0.14
C LYS A 215 18.86 12.24 -1.23
N GLU A 216 20.08 11.77 -1.49
CA GLU A 216 20.84 12.03 -2.72
C GLU A 216 20.40 11.15 -3.88
N ARG A 217 19.91 9.92 -3.59
CA ARG A 217 19.68 8.88 -4.61
C ARG A 217 18.21 8.61 -4.92
N ARG A 218 17.30 8.98 -4.02
CA ARG A 218 15.87 8.65 -4.10
C ARG A 218 15.16 9.08 -5.37
N ASP A 219 15.69 10.09 -6.08
CA ASP A 219 15.06 10.66 -7.26
C ASP A 219 15.60 10.11 -8.59
N LEU A 220 16.60 9.22 -8.54
CA LEU A 220 17.28 8.68 -9.72
C LEU A 220 16.80 7.27 -10.04
N PRO A 221 15.87 7.06 -10.99
CA PRO A 221 15.29 5.75 -11.26
C PRO A 221 16.28 4.75 -11.88
N ALA A 222 17.36 5.25 -12.50
CA ALA A 222 18.39 4.41 -13.12
C ALA A 222 19.31 3.68 -12.13
N ILE A 223 19.23 3.99 -10.84
CA ILE A 223 20.10 3.41 -9.81
C ILE A 223 19.30 2.75 -8.68
N LYS A 224 19.93 1.82 -7.98
CA LYS A 224 19.35 1.21 -6.77
C LYS A 224 19.45 2.18 -5.59
N GLY A 225 18.67 3.27 -5.64
CA GLY A 225 18.65 4.35 -4.64
C GLY A 225 17.52 4.26 -3.62
N THR A 226 16.64 3.26 -3.75
CA THR A 226 15.48 3.02 -2.86
C THR A 226 15.51 1.62 -2.29
N THR A 227 14.88 1.43 -1.13
CA THR A 227 14.86 0.14 -0.43
C THR A 227 13.87 -0.87 -1.01
N GLN A 228 12.92 -0.44 -1.83
CA GLN A 228 11.79 -1.23 -2.34
C GLN A 228 10.94 -1.92 -1.25
N LEU A 229 10.91 -1.38 -0.04
CA LEU A 229 10.18 -1.95 1.10
C LEU A 229 8.66 -1.72 1.05
N GLY A 230 8.13 -1.08 0.01
CA GLY A 230 6.70 -0.78 -0.11
C GLY A 230 5.80 -2.00 0.08
N VAL A 231 6.11 -3.11 -0.59
CA VAL A 231 5.35 -4.37 -0.46
C VAL A 231 5.40 -4.93 0.97
N HIS A 232 6.56 -4.86 1.60
CA HIS A 232 6.75 -5.36 2.97
C HIS A 232 6.01 -4.52 4.00
N LEU A 233 5.94 -3.19 3.80
CA LEU A 233 5.13 -2.29 4.63
C LEU A 233 3.63 -2.45 4.35
N ARG A 234 3.25 -2.74 3.09
CA ARG A 234 1.86 -3.02 2.72
C ARG A 234 1.30 -4.26 3.41
N PHE A 235 2.05 -5.35 3.38
CA PHE A 235 1.61 -6.64 3.93
C PHE A 235 2.16 -6.92 5.33
N GLY A 236 2.90 -5.97 5.92
CA GLY A 236 3.40 -6.06 7.29
C GLY A 236 4.40 -7.19 7.53
N THR A 237 5.13 -7.63 6.49
CA THR A 237 6.19 -8.64 6.61
C THR A 237 7.46 -8.10 7.27
N ILE A 238 7.50 -6.79 7.54
CA ILE A 238 8.49 -6.11 8.38
C ILE A 238 7.79 -5.20 9.38
N SER A 239 8.44 -4.93 10.52
CA SER A 239 7.94 -3.98 11.51
C SER A 239 8.26 -2.54 11.09
N VAL A 240 7.21 -1.70 10.99
CA VAL A 240 7.38 -0.26 10.77
C VAL A 240 8.11 0.42 11.94
N ARG A 241 7.93 -0.07 13.18
CA ARG A 241 8.63 0.43 14.37
C ARG A 241 10.13 0.16 14.28
N SER A 242 10.51 -1.05 13.88
CA SER A 242 11.93 -1.42 13.69
C SER A 242 12.58 -0.54 12.61
N LEU A 243 11.91 -0.39 11.47
CA LEU A 243 12.41 0.44 10.37
C LEU A 243 12.52 1.92 10.79
N ALA A 244 11.56 2.45 11.55
CA ALA A 244 11.58 3.84 12.01
C ALA A 244 12.68 4.11 13.04
N ARG A 245 12.97 3.15 13.94
CA ARG A 245 14.10 3.26 14.87
C ARG A 245 15.43 3.44 14.12
N GLU A 246 15.66 2.63 13.09
CA GLU A 246 16.87 2.73 12.28
C GLU A 246 16.86 3.98 11.41
N ALA A 247 15.78 4.25 10.69
CA ALA A 247 15.64 5.41 9.82
C ALA A 247 15.83 6.74 10.56
N GLY A 248 15.27 6.85 11.77
CA GLY A 248 15.35 8.06 12.60
C GLY A 248 16.80 8.45 12.96
N SER A 249 17.69 7.47 13.05
CA SER A 249 19.11 7.71 13.35
C SER A 249 19.98 7.92 12.10
N LEU A 250 19.51 7.49 10.92
CA LEU A 250 20.33 7.43 9.70
C LEU A 250 20.02 8.56 8.71
N ASN A 251 18.73 8.81 8.45
CA ASN A 251 18.33 9.75 7.40
C ASN A 251 16.91 10.27 7.62
N GLU A 252 16.81 11.56 7.93
CA GLU A 252 15.51 12.23 8.15
C GLU A 252 14.61 12.21 6.91
N THR A 253 15.18 12.27 5.71
CA THR A 253 14.38 12.21 4.47
C THR A 253 13.72 10.85 4.32
N PHE A 254 14.39 9.76 4.69
CA PHE A 254 13.78 8.44 4.69
C PHE A 254 12.69 8.31 5.77
N LEU A 255 12.93 8.83 6.98
CA LEU A 255 11.90 8.86 8.02
C LEU A 255 10.66 9.63 7.55
N ASN A 256 10.83 10.72 6.81
CA ASN A 256 9.71 11.48 6.27
C ASN A 256 8.84 10.66 5.31
N GLU A 257 9.37 9.62 4.63
CA GLU A 257 8.54 8.72 3.79
C GLU A 257 7.60 7.86 4.66
N LEU A 258 8.06 7.41 5.84
CA LEU A 258 7.20 6.72 6.80
C LEU A 258 6.13 7.67 7.37
N ILE A 259 6.49 8.93 7.59
CA ILE A 259 5.53 9.97 8.03
C ILE A 259 4.50 10.26 6.92
N TRP A 260 4.90 10.30 5.64
CA TRP A 260 3.97 10.40 4.50
C TRP A 260 2.97 9.23 4.48
N ARG A 261 3.44 8.02 4.77
CA ARG A 261 2.57 6.85 4.86
C ARG A 261 1.54 7.02 5.98
N ASP A 262 1.94 7.40 7.18
CA ASP A 262 1.03 7.67 8.30
C ASP A 262 0.06 8.82 7.96
N PHE A 263 0.53 9.87 7.28
CA PHE A 263 -0.29 11.00 6.83
C PHE A 263 -1.42 10.55 5.90
N TYR A 264 -1.13 9.74 4.89
CA TYR A 264 -2.16 9.26 3.97
C TYR A 264 -3.16 8.29 4.65
N HIS A 265 -2.71 7.46 5.59
CA HIS A 265 -3.62 6.64 6.39
C HIS A 265 -4.52 7.51 7.29
N MET A 266 -3.99 8.56 7.88
CA MET A 266 -4.77 9.54 8.65
C MET A 266 -5.79 10.28 7.77
N ILE A 267 -5.40 10.68 6.54
CA ILE A 267 -6.32 11.29 5.56
C ILE A 267 -7.45 10.32 5.21
N LEU A 268 -7.13 9.06 4.88
CA LEU A 268 -8.13 8.05 4.55
C LEU A 268 -9.11 7.82 5.71
N TRP A 269 -8.60 7.78 6.95
CA TRP A 269 -9.41 7.60 8.15
C TRP A 269 -10.40 8.75 8.40
N HIS A 270 -9.93 10.00 8.30
CA HIS A 270 -10.76 11.16 8.57
C HIS A 270 -11.64 11.61 7.41
N PHE A 271 -11.26 11.26 6.18
CA PHE A 271 -11.93 11.68 4.95
C PHE A 271 -12.20 10.48 4.02
N PRO A 272 -12.98 9.47 4.45
CA PRO A 272 -13.17 8.23 3.67
C PRO A 272 -13.80 8.46 2.29
N HIS A 273 -14.46 9.60 2.05
CA HIS A 273 -15.00 9.98 0.76
C HIS A 273 -13.95 10.11 -0.35
N VAL A 274 -12.66 10.30 0.02
CA VAL A 274 -11.57 10.46 -0.95
C VAL A 274 -11.34 9.22 -1.81
N VAL A 275 -11.82 8.07 -1.39
CA VAL A 275 -11.72 6.83 -2.18
C VAL A 275 -12.40 6.98 -3.54
N GLY A 276 -13.58 7.59 -3.60
CA GLY A 276 -14.35 7.77 -4.82
C GLY A 276 -14.44 9.21 -5.33
N ASN A 277 -14.07 10.21 -4.49
CA ASN A 277 -14.24 11.63 -4.80
C ASN A 277 -12.96 12.41 -4.56
N SER A 278 -12.85 13.57 -5.18
CA SER A 278 -11.72 14.48 -4.92
C SER A 278 -11.76 14.98 -3.49
N PHE A 279 -10.61 15.08 -2.84
CA PHE A 279 -10.49 15.70 -1.50
C PHE A 279 -11.02 17.15 -1.55
N LYS A 280 -10.71 17.87 -2.62
CA LYS A 280 -11.27 19.21 -2.90
C LYS A 280 -12.47 19.05 -3.85
N PRO A 281 -13.74 19.18 -3.39
CA PRO A 281 -14.93 18.88 -4.20
C PRO A 281 -15.02 19.64 -5.53
N ALA A 282 -14.47 20.86 -5.59
CA ALA A 282 -14.46 21.66 -6.83
C ALA A 282 -13.77 20.93 -8.01
N TYR A 283 -12.84 20.02 -7.72
CA TYR A 283 -12.13 19.25 -8.76
C TYR A 283 -12.99 18.13 -9.38
N ASP A 284 -14.08 17.75 -8.77
CA ASP A 284 -15.03 16.78 -9.35
C ASP A 284 -15.84 17.37 -10.50
N THR A 285 -15.81 18.71 -10.69
CA THR A 285 -16.43 19.38 -11.82
C THR A 285 -15.57 19.41 -13.08
N ILE A 286 -14.33 18.95 -13.03
CA ILE A 286 -13.43 18.93 -14.18
C ILE A 286 -14.02 18.06 -15.30
N GLN A 287 -14.11 18.64 -16.50
CA GLN A 287 -14.57 17.92 -17.68
C GLN A 287 -13.40 17.13 -18.29
N TRP A 288 -13.24 15.90 -17.83
CA TRP A 288 -12.23 14.99 -18.34
C TRP A 288 -12.56 14.57 -19.79
N ARG A 289 -11.54 14.42 -20.63
CA ARG A 289 -11.72 13.93 -22.01
C ARG A 289 -11.97 12.43 -22.06
N ASN A 290 -11.37 11.69 -21.16
CA ASN A 290 -11.48 10.24 -21.00
C ASN A 290 -11.38 9.47 -22.33
N ASN A 291 -10.38 9.83 -23.16
CA ASN A 291 -10.13 9.16 -24.42
C ASN A 291 -9.55 7.77 -24.17
N THR A 292 -10.29 6.74 -24.53
CA THR A 292 -9.93 5.34 -24.27
C THR A 292 -8.70 4.89 -25.05
N HIS A 293 -8.49 5.38 -26.28
CA HIS A 293 -7.29 5.05 -27.07
C HIS A 293 -6.01 5.65 -26.44
N GLU A 294 -6.09 6.90 -26.01
CA GLU A 294 -4.97 7.55 -25.33
C GLU A 294 -4.69 6.88 -23.97
N PHE A 295 -5.75 6.45 -23.26
CA PHE A 295 -5.59 5.68 -22.02
C PHE A 295 -4.90 4.34 -22.27
N GLN A 296 -5.33 3.61 -23.30
CA GLN A 296 -4.72 2.32 -23.65
C GLN A 296 -3.24 2.51 -24.02
N ALA A 297 -2.90 3.52 -24.84
CA ALA A 297 -1.52 3.83 -25.19
C ALA A 297 -0.66 4.15 -23.96
N TRP A 298 -1.25 4.85 -22.97
CA TRP A 298 -0.61 5.09 -21.68
C TRP A 298 -0.41 3.79 -20.90
N CYS A 299 -1.42 2.94 -20.79
CA CYS A 299 -1.34 1.63 -20.12
C CYS A 299 -0.25 0.75 -20.73
N GLU A 300 -0.11 0.75 -22.04
CA GLU A 300 0.86 -0.08 -22.77
C GLU A 300 2.27 0.51 -22.81
N GLY A 301 2.44 1.78 -22.43
CA GLY A 301 3.73 2.48 -22.50
C GLY A 301 4.18 2.71 -23.94
N VAL A 302 3.28 3.28 -24.76
CA VAL A 302 3.49 3.64 -26.18
C VAL A 302 2.99 5.05 -26.49
N THR A 303 3.14 5.96 -25.53
CA THR A 303 2.69 7.36 -25.64
C THR A 303 3.57 8.23 -26.53
N GLY A 304 4.77 7.77 -26.87
CA GLY A 304 5.81 8.54 -27.54
C GLY A 304 6.57 9.52 -26.63
N TYR A 305 6.39 9.37 -25.31
CA TYR A 305 7.16 10.06 -24.28
C TYR A 305 8.01 9.03 -23.51
N PRO A 306 9.33 8.93 -23.83
CA PRO A 306 10.14 7.78 -23.38
C PRO A 306 10.15 7.55 -21.87
N ILE A 307 10.16 8.60 -21.05
CA ILE A 307 10.15 8.47 -19.58
C ILE A 307 8.79 7.96 -19.06
N VAL A 308 7.69 8.31 -19.73
CA VAL A 308 6.33 7.82 -19.40
C VAL A 308 6.22 6.37 -19.79
N ASP A 309 6.65 6.03 -21.02
CA ASP A 309 6.59 4.68 -21.55
C ASP A 309 7.47 3.73 -20.75
N ALA A 310 8.66 4.17 -20.36
CA ALA A 310 9.56 3.42 -19.46
C ALA A 310 8.89 3.08 -18.12
N GLY A 311 8.22 4.06 -17.52
CA GLY A 311 7.51 3.84 -16.26
C GLY A 311 6.37 2.83 -16.37
N MET A 312 5.55 2.93 -17.41
CA MET A 312 4.43 2.02 -17.60
C MET A 312 4.90 0.59 -17.91
N ARG A 313 5.99 0.44 -18.69
CA ARG A 313 6.58 -0.88 -18.98
C ARG A 313 7.25 -1.50 -17.75
N GLU A 314 7.92 -0.72 -16.90
CA GLU A 314 8.43 -1.17 -15.60
C GLU A 314 7.27 -1.73 -14.75
N LEU A 315 6.18 -0.96 -14.61
CA LEU A 315 5.01 -1.37 -13.85
C LEU A 315 4.42 -2.69 -14.37
N ASN A 316 4.18 -2.77 -15.67
CA ASN A 316 3.55 -3.94 -16.29
C ASN A 316 4.40 -5.21 -16.13
N SER A 317 5.72 -5.07 -16.28
CA SER A 317 6.64 -6.20 -16.23
C SER A 317 6.90 -6.69 -14.80
N THR A 318 7.02 -5.75 -13.84
CA THR A 318 7.54 -6.07 -12.50
C THR A 318 6.52 -5.92 -11.37
N GLY A 319 5.42 -5.18 -11.59
CA GLY A 319 4.52 -4.76 -10.52
C GLY A 319 5.12 -3.65 -9.63
N TYR A 320 6.24 -3.07 -10.02
CA TYR A 320 6.90 -1.97 -9.34
C TYR A 320 7.07 -0.78 -10.29
N MET A 321 7.09 0.42 -9.74
CA MET A 321 7.49 1.64 -10.45
C MET A 321 8.16 2.56 -9.45
N HIS A 322 9.31 3.11 -9.83
CA HIS A 322 10.03 4.09 -9.02
C HIS A 322 9.16 5.32 -8.71
N ASN A 323 9.15 5.82 -7.43
CA ASN A 323 8.22 6.89 -7.01
C ASN A 323 8.30 8.15 -7.87
N ARG A 324 9.52 8.59 -8.27
CA ARG A 324 9.67 9.75 -9.16
C ARG A 324 8.94 9.54 -10.49
N VAL A 325 8.97 8.33 -11.01
CA VAL A 325 8.32 7.98 -12.27
C VAL A 325 6.80 7.89 -12.09
N ARG A 326 6.30 7.36 -10.96
CA ARG A 326 4.85 7.39 -10.63
C ARG A 326 4.29 8.81 -10.72
N MET A 327 5.01 9.80 -10.18
CA MET A 327 4.60 11.21 -10.26
C MET A 327 4.54 11.72 -11.71
N ILE A 328 5.50 11.33 -12.55
CA ILE A 328 5.58 11.77 -13.96
C ILE A 328 4.43 11.17 -14.76
N VAL A 329 4.21 9.84 -14.67
CA VAL A 329 3.18 9.16 -15.47
C VAL A 329 1.77 9.54 -15.02
N ALA A 330 1.55 9.78 -13.71
CA ALA A 330 0.26 10.25 -13.20
C ALA A 330 -0.04 11.70 -13.62
N SER A 331 0.95 12.58 -13.57
CA SER A 331 0.83 13.94 -14.09
C SER A 331 0.59 13.95 -15.60
N PHE A 332 1.19 13.04 -16.36
CA PHE A 332 0.97 12.92 -17.79
C PHE A 332 -0.48 12.50 -18.09
N LEU A 333 -0.98 11.45 -17.44
CA LEU A 333 -2.35 10.99 -17.63
C LEU A 333 -3.37 12.10 -17.33
N THR A 334 -3.27 12.72 -16.17
CA THR A 334 -4.27 13.67 -15.69
C THR A 334 -4.20 15.03 -16.38
N LYS A 335 -3.01 15.47 -16.79
CA LYS A 335 -2.78 16.83 -17.31
C LYS A 335 -2.51 16.88 -18.80
N HIS A 336 -1.72 15.97 -19.37
CA HIS A 336 -1.51 15.93 -20.82
C HIS A 336 -2.71 15.29 -21.53
N LEU A 337 -3.17 14.16 -21.04
CA LEU A 337 -4.29 13.45 -21.68
C LEU A 337 -5.66 13.93 -21.22
N LEU A 338 -5.75 14.64 -20.08
CA LEU A 338 -7.00 15.01 -19.41
C LEU A 338 -7.91 13.79 -19.20
N ILE A 339 -7.32 12.71 -18.69
CA ILE A 339 -8.02 11.49 -18.28
C ILE A 339 -8.21 11.52 -16.78
N ASP A 340 -9.40 11.13 -16.33
CA ASP A 340 -9.77 11.10 -14.92
C ASP A 340 -8.75 10.31 -14.11
N TRP A 341 -8.29 10.90 -13.02
CA TRP A 341 -7.30 10.31 -12.14
C TRP A 341 -7.73 8.93 -11.60
N ARG A 342 -9.04 8.70 -11.46
CA ARG A 342 -9.61 7.42 -11.00
C ARG A 342 -9.28 6.26 -11.93
N TRP A 343 -9.17 6.52 -13.26
CA TRP A 343 -8.78 5.50 -14.22
C TRP A 343 -7.33 5.04 -13.99
N GLY A 344 -6.44 6.00 -13.77
CA GLY A 344 -5.03 5.70 -13.50
C GLY A 344 -4.83 5.06 -12.13
N GLU A 345 -5.56 5.54 -11.11
CA GLU A 345 -5.58 4.96 -9.77
C GLU A 345 -5.99 3.49 -9.81
N ALA A 346 -7.09 3.17 -10.49
CA ALA A 346 -7.58 1.81 -10.65
C ALA A 346 -6.60 0.92 -11.43
N TYR A 347 -5.93 1.45 -12.47
CA TYR A 347 -4.90 0.71 -13.18
C TYR A 347 -3.71 0.39 -12.28
N PHE A 348 -3.25 1.35 -11.48
CA PHE A 348 -2.19 1.13 -10.50
C PHE A 348 -2.61 0.13 -9.42
N ALA A 349 -3.86 0.19 -8.95
CA ALA A 349 -4.41 -0.76 -7.99
C ALA A 349 -4.34 -2.22 -8.51
N LYS A 350 -4.53 -2.42 -9.82
CA LYS A 350 -4.42 -3.74 -10.45
C LYS A 350 -2.98 -4.21 -10.63
N LYS A 351 -2.04 -3.31 -10.95
CA LYS A 351 -0.70 -3.69 -11.39
C LYS A 351 0.38 -3.60 -10.31
N LEU A 352 0.23 -2.71 -9.31
CA LEU A 352 1.23 -2.53 -8.25
C LEU A 352 1.22 -3.69 -7.25
N LEU A 353 2.39 -4.29 -7.06
CA LEU A 353 2.65 -5.26 -5.99
C LEU A 353 2.52 -4.61 -4.60
N ASP A 354 2.98 -3.37 -4.46
CA ASP A 354 2.93 -2.58 -3.22
C ASP A 354 1.68 -1.69 -3.10
N PHE A 355 0.60 -2.04 -3.81
CA PHE A 355 -0.64 -1.27 -3.75
C PHE A 355 -1.12 -1.10 -2.31
N ASP A 356 -1.23 0.16 -1.89
CA ASP A 356 -1.83 0.60 -0.63
C ASP A 356 -2.85 1.71 -0.96
N LEU A 357 -4.10 1.51 -0.60
CA LEU A 357 -5.19 2.41 -0.99
C LEU A 357 -4.92 3.85 -0.53
N ALA A 358 -4.45 4.04 0.70
CA ALA A 358 -4.20 5.38 1.24
C ALA A 358 -3.10 6.11 0.45
N ALA A 359 -1.98 5.44 0.20
CA ALA A 359 -0.84 6.03 -0.52
C ALA A 359 -1.13 6.18 -2.02
N ASN A 360 -1.77 5.20 -2.66
CA ASN A 360 -2.11 5.25 -4.09
C ASN A 360 -3.12 6.38 -4.37
N ASN A 361 -4.24 6.41 -3.66
CA ASN A 361 -5.26 7.44 -3.78
C ASN A 361 -4.68 8.84 -3.51
N GLY A 362 -3.92 8.99 -2.41
CA GLY A 362 -3.28 10.26 -2.06
C GLY A 362 -2.29 10.74 -3.14
N GLY A 363 -1.48 9.84 -3.69
CA GLY A 363 -0.52 10.12 -4.75
C GLY A 363 -1.19 10.52 -6.08
N TRP A 364 -2.26 9.84 -6.48
CA TRP A 364 -3.04 10.18 -7.68
C TRP A 364 -3.72 11.53 -7.55
N GLN A 365 -4.37 11.81 -6.43
CA GLN A 365 -4.99 13.10 -6.19
C GLN A 365 -3.96 14.23 -6.05
N TRP A 366 -2.75 13.93 -5.52
CA TRP A 366 -1.65 14.88 -5.53
C TRP A 366 -1.26 15.26 -6.96
N ALA A 367 -1.10 14.31 -7.87
CA ALA A 367 -0.76 14.53 -9.26
C ALA A 367 -1.87 15.28 -10.03
N ALA A 368 -3.12 14.94 -9.79
CA ALA A 368 -4.28 15.62 -10.38
C ALA A 368 -4.48 17.05 -9.86
N GLY A 369 -3.97 17.38 -8.67
CA GLY A 369 -4.18 18.67 -8.00
C GLY A 369 -5.39 18.69 -7.06
N SER A 370 -6.16 17.62 -6.99
CA SER A 370 -7.41 17.51 -6.22
C SER A 370 -7.23 17.10 -4.75
N GLY A 371 -6.03 16.62 -4.38
CA GLY A 371 -5.73 16.09 -3.06
C GLY A 371 -5.57 17.15 -1.96
N CYS A 372 -5.42 16.71 -0.71
CA CYS A 372 -5.30 17.56 0.46
C CYS A 372 -4.06 18.49 0.39
N ASP A 373 -2.89 17.95 0.13
CA ASP A 373 -1.60 18.69 -0.02
C ASP A 373 -1.10 18.60 -1.47
N ALA A 374 -2.01 18.76 -2.42
CA ALA A 374 -1.75 18.52 -3.82
C ALA A 374 -0.86 19.59 -4.47
N ALA A 375 -0.12 19.18 -5.48
CA ALA A 375 0.58 20.13 -6.36
C ALA A 375 -0.44 21.11 -6.99
N PRO A 376 -0.09 22.41 -7.10
CA PRO A 376 -0.96 23.35 -7.78
C PRO A 376 -1.30 22.86 -9.20
N TYR A 377 -2.56 23.02 -9.60
CA TYR A 377 -3.04 22.51 -10.91
C TYR A 377 -2.24 23.04 -12.10
N PHE A 378 -1.73 24.27 -12.01
CA PHE A 378 -0.91 24.90 -13.06
C PHE A 378 0.50 24.31 -13.17
N ARG A 379 0.93 23.45 -12.23
CA ARG A 379 2.19 22.74 -12.29
C ARG A 379 2.04 21.50 -13.18
N VAL A 380 2.16 21.69 -14.48
CA VAL A 380 2.19 20.62 -15.49
C VAL A 380 3.65 20.21 -15.72
N PHE A 381 3.98 18.95 -15.44
CA PHE A 381 5.33 18.45 -15.67
C PHE A 381 5.63 18.37 -17.18
N ASN A 382 6.79 18.89 -17.60
CA ASN A 382 7.28 18.63 -18.95
C ASN A 382 8.09 17.33 -18.94
N PRO A 383 7.67 16.24 -19.63
CA PRO A 383 8.36 14.95 -19.56
C PRO A 383 9.84 15.02 -19.99
N TYR A 384 10.17 15.87 -20.96
CA TYR A 384 11.56 16.06 -21.40
C TYR A 384 12.43 16.68 -20.30
N LEU A 385 11.94 17.72 -19.62
CA LEU A 385 12.67 18.34 -18.51
C LEU A 385 12.75 17.38 -17.30
N GLN A 386 11.76 16.53 -17.09
CA GLN A 386 11.83 15.48 -16.07
C GLN A 386 12.91 14.46 -16.41
N THR A 387 13.01 14.04 -17.67
CA THR A 387 14.08 13.16 -18.16
C THR A 387 15.46 13.78 -17.93
N GLN A 388 15.68 15.02 -18.39
CA GLN A 388 16.95 15.71 -18.20
C GLN A 388 17.37 15.79 -16.74
N LYS A 389 16.42 15.94 -15.82
CA LYS A 389 16.69 16.08 -14.40
C LYS A 389 16.94 14.74 -13.68
N PHE A 390 16.19 13.68 -14.02
CA PHE A 390 16.14 12.45 -13.23
C PHE A 390 16.72 11.21 -13.92
N ASP A 391 16.89 11.29 -15.24
CA ASP A 391 17.56 10.24 -16.05
C ASP A 391 18.45 10.91 -17.15
N PRO A 392 19.41 11.79 -16.76
CA PRO A 392 20.18 12.57 -17.71
C PRO A 392 20.99 11.73 -18.71
N ASP A 393 21.41 10.55 -18.29
CA ASP A 393 22.15 9.59 -19.11
C ASP A 393 21.24 8.62 -19.87
N LEU A 394 19.92 8.78 -19.78
CA LEU A 394 18.89 7.95 -20.42
C LEU A 394 19.01 6.44 -20.10
N ARG A 395 19.63 6.11 -18.95
CA ARG A 395 19.89 4.71 -18.58
C ARG A 395 18.60 3.96 -18.20
N TYR A 396 17.68 4.62 -17.49
CA TYR A 396 16.37 4.08 -17.15
C TYR A 396 15.53 3.90 -18.41
N ILE A 397 15.47 4.92 -19.26
CA ILE A 397 14.74 4.85 -20.53
C ILE A 397 15.29 3.73 -21.43
N ARG A 398 16.61 3.65 -21.64
CA ARG A 398 17.22 2.59 -22.48
C ARG A 398 16.94 1.18 -21.98
N HIS A 399 16.80 1.03 -20.67
CA HIS A 399 16.49 -0.27 -20.07
C HIS A 399 15.06 -0.71 -20.40
N TRP A 400 14.07 0.20 -20.27
CA TRP A 400 12.66 -0.16 -20.42
C TRP A 400 12.10 0.10 -21.82
N VAL A 401 12.73 0.95 -22.61
CA VAL A 401 12.33 1.33 -23.97
C VAL A 401 13.55 1.25 -24.89
N PRO A 402 14.09 0.06 -25.18
CA PRO A 402 15.33 -0.10 -25.91
C PRO A 402 15.25 0.41 -27.36
N GLU A 403 14.05 0.61 -27.89
CA GLU A 403 13.80 1.11 -29.25
C GLU A 403 13.58 2.65 -29.31
N PHE A 404 13.68 3.39 -28.22
CA PHE A 404 13.28 4.81 -28.20
C PHE A 404 14.11 5.70 -29.13
N GLU A 405 15.34 5.30 -29.49
CA GLU A 405 16.21 6.02 -30.46
C GLU A 405 15.98 5.54 -31.91
N LYS A 406 15.11 4.55 -32.15
CA LYS A 406 14.84 4.00 -33.49
C LYS A 406 13.71 4.75 -34.19
N LEU A 407 13.71 4.75 -35.50
CA LEU A 407 12.63 5.34 -36.31
C LEU A 407 11.27 4.68 -36.09
N THR A 408 11.25 3.46 -35.55
CA THR A 408 10.03 2.71 -35.23
C THR A 408 9.40 3.10 -33.89
N TYR A 409 10.06 3.93 -33.09
CA TYR A 409 9.50 4.39 -31.83
C TYR A 409 8.27 5.28 -32.07
N ALA A 410 7.25 5.15 -31.20
CA ALA A 410 6.00 5.88 -31.30
C ALA A 410 6.23 7.40 -31.29
N ARG A 411 5.47 8.11 -32.12
CA ARG A 411 5.42 9.59 -32.04
C ARG A 411 4.60 10.02 -30.83
N PRO A 412 4.89 11.19 -30.23
CA PRO A 412 4.08 11.74 -29.15
C PRO A 412 2.59 11.80 -29.54
N ILE A 413 1.72 11.16 -28.72
CA ILE A 413 0.28 11.14 -28.96
C ILE A 413 -0.38 12.51 -28.74
N VAL A 414 0.32 13.43 -28.08
CA VAL A 414 -0.09 14.82 -27.86
C VAL A 414 1.17 15.69 -27.71
N GLU A 415 1.15 16.88 -28.29
CA GLU A 415 2.22 17.88 -28.11
C GLU A 415 2.14 18.52 -26.73
N HIS A 416 3.32 18.72 -26.07
CA HIS A 416 3.40 19.22 -24.70
C HIS A 416 2.76 20.59 -24.52
N ASP A 417 3.11 21.57 -25.37
CA ASP A 417 2.64 22.94 -25.21
C ASP A 417 1.13 23.05 -25.44
N TYR A 418 0.61 22.34 -26.44
CA TYR A 418 -0.83 22.23 -26.67
C TYR A 418 -1.54 21.60 -25.47
N ALA A 419 -1.04 20.47 -24.98
CA ALA A 419 -1.62 19.75 -23.84
C ALA A 419 -1.60 20.61 -22.57
N ARG A 420 -0.49 21.30 -22.31
CA ARG A 420 -0.34 22.21 -21.18
C ARG A 420 -1.36 23.37 -21.25
N LYS A 421 -1.51 24.04 -22.39
CA LYS A 421 -2.48 25.11 -22.58
C LYS A 421 -3.89 24.62 -22.33
N ARG A 422 -4.28 23.50 -22.97
CA ARG A 422 -5.59 22.85 -22.81
C ARG A 422 -5.88 22.50 -21.35
N CYS A 423 -4.91 21.90 -20.65
CA CYS A 423 -5.03 21.57 -19.23
C CYS A 423 -5.35 22.82 -18.40
N LEU A 424 -4.59 23.89 -18.57
CA LEU A 424 -4.78 25.13 -17.81
C LEU A 424 -6.18 25.74 -18.05
N GLU A 425 -6.66 25.74 -19.30
CA GLU A 425 -7.99 26.24 -19.66
C GLU A 425 -9.10 25.42 -19.01
N VAL A 426 -9.03 24.07 -19.09
CA VAL A 426 -10.05 23.18 -18.52
C VAL A 426 -10.10 23.30 -17.01
N TYR A 427 -8.95 23.28 -16.33
CA TYR A 427 -8.90 23.41 -14.88
C TYR A 427 -9.35 24.81 -14.42
N ALA A 428 -8.92 25.88 -15.10
CA ALA A 428 -9.35 27.23 -14.76
C ALA A 428 -10.87 27.42 -14.91
N LYS A 429 -11.48 26.81 -15.95
CA LYS A 429 -12.93 26.82 -16.14
C LYS A 429 -13.67 26.11 -15.02
N ALA A 430 -13.20 24.92 -14.62
CA ALA A 430 -13.83 24.12 -13.56
C ALA A 430 -13.69 24.75 -12.17
N LEU A 431 -12.57 25.44 -11.91
CA LEU A 431 -12.24 25.96 -10.58
C LEU A 431 -12.56 27.46 -10.40
N LYS A 432 -13.19 28.12 -11.41
CA LYS A 432 -13.69 29.47 -11.22
C LYS A 432 -14.81 29.45 -10.16
N PRO A 433 -14.75 30.34 -9.15
CA PRO A 433 -15.89 30.51 -8.25
C PRO A 433 -17.12 30.92 -9.09
N SER A 434 -18.23 30.20 -8.91
CA SER A 434 -19.54 30.57 -9.43
C SER A 434 -20.05 31.83 -8.76
#